data_f8809997acdc20312a0e8798352999fd
#
_entry.id   f8809997acdc20312a0e8798352999fd
#
_cell.length_a   1.000
_cell.length_b   1.000
_cell.length_c   1.000
_cell.angle_alpha   90.00
_cell.angle_beta   90.00
_cell.angle_gamma   90.00
#
_symmetry.space_group_name_H-M   'P 1'
#
loop_
_entity.id
_entity.type
_entity.pdbx_description
1 polymer ?
#
loop_
_entity_poly.entity_id
_entity_poly.type
_entity_poly.pdbx_seq_one_letter_code
_entity_poly.pdbx_strand_id
1 'polypeptide(L)'
;MLRPLVLLLALSSLPFASDVSRAQGDETKIIALENLWNQMQINHEADAMGKMLDSDFVLTDYDGTVMTKGQFLASIRDNSTQLTVEVSEDMKLHRHGDTVVVTGSTHEKGTEKGRPFSHRGRFTDTWIKKDGQWLCVASQLSLLSK
;
A
#
# COMPACT_ATOMS: atom_id res chain seq x y z
N MET A 1 -50.78 -48.62 1.20
CA MET A 1 -49.85 -47.99 0.25
C MET A 1 -49.22 -46.79 0.96
N LEU A 2 -48.01 -46.92 1.52
CA LEU A 2 -47.24 -45.82 2.12
C LEU A 2 -46.37 -45.16 1.05
N ARG A 3 -46.52 -43.86 0.85
CA ARG A 3 -45.66 -43.07 -0.01
C ARG A 3 -44.41 -42.62 0.81
N PRO A 4 -43.19 -42.81 0.31
CA PRO A 4 -42.02 -42.31 1.00
C PRO A 4 -41.91 -40.78 0.84
N LEU A 5 -41.75 -40.10 1.96
CA LEU A 5 -41.46 -38.67 2.03
C LEU A 5 -39.97 -38.48 1.70
N VAL A 6 -39.65 -37.97 0.53
CA VAL A 6 -38.28 -37.59 0.14
C VAL A 6 -37.97 -36.25 0.76
N LEU A 7 -37.12 -36.23 1.79
CA LEU A 7 -36.61 -35.03 2.42
C LEU A 7 -35.47 -34.49 1.56
N LEU A 8 -35.73 -33.45 0.78
CA LEU A 8 -34.67 -32.70 0.06
C LEU A 8 -33.92 -31.86 1.08
N LEU A 9 -32.71 -32.29 1.48
CA LEU A 9 -31.75 -31.43 2.16
C LEU A 9 -31.18 -30.42 1.13
N ALA A 10 -31.61 -29.17 1.18
CA ALA A 10 -31.00 -28.10 0.49
C ALA A 10 -29.65 -27.78 1.19
N LEU A 11 -28.51 -28.19 0.59
CA LEU A 11 -27.21 -27.72 0.98
C LEU A 11 -27.12 -26.22 0.58
N SER A 12 -27.36 -25.33 1.56
CA SER A 12 -27.03 -23.92 1.42
C SER A 12 -25.50 -23.80 1.49
N SER A 13 -24.88 -23.63 0.31
CA SER A 13 -23.45 -23.30 0.19
C SER A 13 -23.19 -21.97 0.87
N LEU A 14 -22.40 -22.00 1.96
CA LEU A 14 -22.06 -20.85 2.79
C LEU A 14 -21.21 -19.85 2.00
N PRO A 15 -21.60 -18.58 1.89
CA PRO A 15 -20.82 -17.53 1.19
C PRO A 15 -19.54 -17.14 1.93
N PHE A 16 -19.32 -17.57 3.15
CA PHE A 16 -18.19 -17.19 3.99
C PHE A 16 -16.80 -17.59 3.48
N ALA A 17 -16.65 -18.71 2.79
CA ALA A 17 -15.35 -19.20 2.34
C ALA A 17 -14.75 -18.34 1.20
N SER A 18 -15.60 -17.79 0.33
CA SER A 18 -15.17 -16.96 -0.79
C SER A 18 -14.72 -15.57 -0.34
N ASP A 19 -15.32 -15.00 0.69
CA ASP A 19 -14.98 -13.67 1.20
C ASP A 19 -13.66 -13.68 1.98
N VAL A 20 -13.40 -14.72 2.75
CA VAL A 20 -12.13 -14.89 3.48
C VAL A 20 -10.97 -15.07 2.49
N SER A 21 -11.13 -15.90 1.47
CA SER A 21 -10.11 -16.11 0.43
C SER A 21 -9.82 -14.84 -0.36
N ARG A 22 -10.86 -14.06 -0.69
CA ARG A 22 -10.70 -12.76 -1.38
C ARG A 22 -9.98 -11.74 -0.50
N ALA A 23 -10.33 -11.65 0.78
CA ALA A 23 -9.68 -10.76 1.73
C ALA A 23 -8.19 -11.06 1.86
N GLN A 24 -7.82 -12.33 2.00
CA GLN A 24 -6.43 -12.77 2.08
C GLN A 24 -5.65 -12.49 0.78
N GLY A 25 -6.27 -12.69 -0.39
CA GLY A 25 -5.68 -12.35 -1.68
C GLY A 25 -5.44 -10.84 -1.84
N ASP A 26 -6.37 -10.01 -1.37
CA ASP A 26 -6.21 -8.55 -1.39
C ASP A 26 -5.08 -8.08 -0.46
N GLU A 27 -4.96 -8.65 0.75
CA GLU A 27 -3.87 -8.33 1.69
C GLU A 27 -2.50 -8.66 1.11
N THR A 28 -2.35 -9.86 0.54
CA THR A 28 -1.11 -10.27 -0.15
C THR A 28 -0.75 -9.31 -1.28
N LYS A 29 -1.77 -8.86 -2.04
CA LYS A 29 -1.58 -7.90 -3.13
C LYS A 29 -1.12 -6.54 -2.63
N ILE A 30 -1.70 -6.02 -1.55
CA ILE A 30 -1.31 -4.73 -0.98
C ILE A 30 0.12 -4.79 -0.45
N ILE A 31 0.52 -5.84 0.27
CA ILE A 31 1.91 -6.02 0.70
C ILE A 31 2.87 -6.03 -0.49
N ALA A 32 2.49 -6.67 -1.59
CA ALA A 32 3.29 -6.66 -2.81
C ALA A 32 3.41 -5.26 -3.42
N LEU A 33 2.32 -4.46 -3.39
CA LEU A 33 2.31 -3.08 -3.87
C LEU A 33 3.20 -2.16 -3.00
N GLU A 34 3.18 -2.33 -1.67
CA GLU A 34 4.08 -1.62 -0.75
C GLU A 34 5.56 -1.90 -1.05
N ASN A 35 5.91 -3.17 -1.26
CA ASN A 35 7.27 -3.54 -1.62
C ASN A 35 7.66 -3.02 -3.02
N LEU A 36 6.72 -3.00 -3.96
CA LEU A 36 6.93 -2.46 -5.29
C LEU A 36 7.14 -0.95 -5.25
N TRP A 37 6.43 -0.23 -4.37
CA TRP A 37 6.64 1.20 -4.11
C TRP A 37 8.09 1.49 -3.77
N ASN A 38 8.68 0.76 -2.84
CA ASN A 38 10.08 0.92 -2.44
C ASN A 38 11.04 0.76 -3.63
N GLN A 39 10.83 -0.25 -4.47
CA GLN A 39 11.64 -0.49 -5.65
C GLN A 39 11.51 0.64 -6.69
N MET A 40 10.29 1.13 -6.91
CA MET A 40 10.03 2.23 -7.84
C MET A 40 10.71 3.54 -7.40
N GLN A 41 10.78 3.81 -6.10
CA GLN A 41 11.50 4.98 -5.58
C GLN A 41 13.01 4.84 -5.79
N ILE A 42 13.60 3.69 -5.45
CA ILE A 42 15.03 3.43 -5.66
C ILE A 42 15.40 3.55 -7.14
N ASN A 43 14.53 3.06 -8.04
CA ASN A 43 14.79 3.03 -9.48
C ASN A 43 14.33 4.30 -10.21
N HIS A 44 13.76 5.30 -9.53
CA HIS A 44 13.17 6.51 -10.12
C HIS A 44 12.06 6.22 -11.15
N GLU A 45 11.25 5.17 -10.92
CA GLU A 45 10.19 4.71 -11.82
C GLU A 45 8.86 5.46 -11.62
N ALA A 46 8.89 6.80 -11.76
CA ALA A 46 7.73 7.65 -11.49
C ALA A 46 6.49 7.30 -12.32
N ASP A 47 6.64 6.87 -13.58
CA ASP A 47 5.51 6.51 -14.44
C ASP A 47 4.83 5.22 -14.01
N ALA A 48 5.60 4.26 -13.49
CA ALA A 48 5.09 3.04 -12.90
C ALA A 48 4.40 3.35 -11.54
N MET A 49 5.03 4.16 -10.68
CA MET A 49 4.47 4.65 -9.43
C MET A 49 3.11 5.34 -9.66
N GLY A 50 3.02 6.18 -10.69
CA GLY A 50 1.79 6.90 -11.02
C GLY A 50 0.57 6.01 -11.31
N LYS A 51 0.78 4.74 -11.69
CA LYS A 51 -0.31 3.79 -11.96
C LYS A 51 -0.90 3.18 -10.69
N MET A 52 -0.19 3.21 -9.59
CA MET A 52 -0.67 2.69 -8.30
C MET A 52 -1.19 3.78 -7.36
N LEU A 53 -1.12 5.06 -7.77
CA LEU A 53 -1.66 6.19 -7.02
C LEU A 53 -3.00 6.65 -7.62
N ASP A 54 -3.97 6.93 -6.76
CA ASP A 54 -5.23 7.58 -7.18
C ASP A 54 -4.98 8.98 -7.73
N SER A 55 -5.93 9.53 -8.50
CA SER A 55 -5.86 10.90 -9.04
C SER A 55 -5.69 11.96 -7.94
N ASP A 56 -6.34 11.75 -6.80
CA ASP A 56 -6.39 12.67 -5.66
C ASP A 56 -5.41 12.30 -4.55
N PHE A 57 -4.39 11.50 -4.88
CA PHE A 57 -3.37 11.07 -3.94
C PHE A 57 -2.70 12.26 -3.25
N VAL A 58 -2.51 12.14 -1.94
CA VAL A 58 -1.78 13.08 -1.10
C VAL A 58 -0.72 12.37 -0.28
N LEU A 59 0.47 12.94 -0.20
CA LEU A 59 1.54 12.50 0.69
C LEU A 59 1.86 13.61 1.69
N THR A 60 1.98 13.26 2.96
CA THR A 60 2.57 14.13 4.00
C THR A 60 3.92 13.55 4.37
N ASP A 61 4.97 14.27 4.05
CA ASP A 61 6.33 13.87 4.32
C ASP A 61 6.72 14.12 5.79
N TYR A 62 7.84 13.54 6.22
CA TYR A 62 8.33 13.59 7.60
C TYR A 62 8.68 15.01 8.10
N ASP A 63 8.88 15.97 7.20
CA ASP A 63 9.11 17.39 7.54
C ASP A 63 7.81 18.21 7.58
N GLY A 64 6.65 17.57 7.33
CA GLY A 64 5.33 18.19 7.26
C GLY A 64 4.99 18.74 5.88
N THR A 65 5.83 18.60 4.87
CA THR A 65 5.53 18.96 3.49
C THR A 65 4.39 18.11 2.96
N VAL A 66 3.37 18.74 2.40
CA VAL A 66 2.24 18.06 1.76
C VAL A 66 2.41 18.12 0.25
N MET A 67 2.38 16.96 -0.39
CA MET A 67 2.55 16.83 -1.84
C MET A 67 1.31 16.21 -2.48
N THR A 68 0.91 16.77 -3.61
CA THR A 68 -0.02 16.13 -4.55
C THR A 68 0.67 15.00 -5.30
N LYS A 69 -0.11 14.13 -5.96
CA LYS A 69 0.41 13.09 -6.85
C LYS A 69 1.47 13.62 -7.82
N GLY A 70 1.16 14.75 -8.49
CA GLY A 70 2.08 15.35 -9.47
C GLY A 70 3.41 15.80 -8.85
N GLN A 71 3.38 16.41 -7.67
CA GLN A 71 4.56 16.84 -6.93
C GLN A 71 5.39 15.65 -6.45
N PHE A 72 4.76 14.61 -5.92
CA PHE A 72 5.44 13.40 -5.50
C PHE A 72 6.10 12.68 -6.68
N LEU A 73 5.41 12.52 -7.82
CA LEU A 73 6.02 11.93 -9.01
C LEU A 73 7.16 12.77 -9.58
N ALA A 74 7.10 14.08 -9.44
CA ALA A 74 8.20 14.96 -9.83
C ALA A 74 9.42 14.77 -8.91
N SER A 75 9.23 14.60 -7.61
CA SER A 75 10.33 14.31 -6.67
C SER A 75 11.02 12.97 -6.96
N ILE A 76 10.25 11.94 -7.39
CA ILE A 76 10.85 10.66 -7.81
C ILE A 76 11.72 10.82 -9.08
N ARG A 77 11.33 11.70 -10.01
CA ARG A 77 12.14 11.98 -11.22
C ARG A 77 13.37 12.84 -10.93
N ASP A 78 13.37 13.54 -9.81
CA ASP A 78 14.49 14.40 -9.43
C ASP A 78 15.66 13.55 -8.92
N ASN A 79 16.80 13.68 -9.61
CA ASN A 79 18.02 12.97 -9.27
C ASN A 79 18.80 13.60 -8.10
N SER A 80 18.28 14.64 -7.45
CA SER A 80 18.92 15.25 -6.28
C SER A 80 18.92 14.33 -5.06
N THR A 81 17.96 13.42 -4.98
CA THR A 81 17.88 12.36 -3.99
C THR A 81 18.10 11.00 -4.66
N GLN A 82 19.04 10.23 -4.14
CA GLN A 82 19.40 8.90 -4.61
C GLN A 82 19.22 7.91 -3.45
N LEU A 83 18.18 7.10 -3.50
CA LEU A 83 17.97 6.03 -2.53
C LEU A 83 18.79 4.80 -2.90
N THR A 84 19.48 4.24 -1.94
CA THR A 84 20.21 2.96 -2.06
C THR A 84 19.54 1.84 -1.25
N VAL A 85 18.76 2.22 -0.25
CA VAL A 85 17.95 1.33 0.57
C VAL A 85 16.62 2.03 0.80
N GLU A 86 15.54 1.32 0.56
CA GLU A 86 14.21 1.64 1.05
C GLU A 86 13.49 0.34 1.34
N VAL A 87 13.09 0.16 2.60
CA VAL A 87 12.50 -1.09 3.10
C VAL A 87 11.33 -0.76 4.01
N SER A 88 10.19 -1.39 3.76
CA SER A 88 9.03 -1.38 4.65
C SER A 88 9.01 -2.66 5.49
N GLU A 89 8.95 -2.51 6.80
CA GLU A 89 9.01 -3.59 7.78
C GLU A 89 7.79 -3.55 8.72
N ASP A 90 7.49 -4.65 9.39
CA ASP A 90 6.42 -4.75 10.41
C ASP A 90 5.05 -4.27 9.94
N MET A 91 4.73 -4.48 8.67
CA MET A 91 3.47 -4.04 8.07
C MET A 91 2.27 -4.71 8.74
N LYS A 92 1.28 -3.88 9.11
CA LYS A 92 -0.02 -4.31 9.62
C LYS A 92 -1.11 -3.71 8.75
N LEU A 93 -2.03 -4.55 8.31
CA LEU A 93 -3.15 -4.17 7.46
C LEU A 93 -4.43 -4.10 8.29
N HIS A 94 -5.12 -2.96 8.18
CA HIS A 94 -6.40 -2.71 8.85
C HIS A 94 -7.47 -2.55 7.76
N ARG A 95 -8.25 -3.60 7.53
CA ARG A 95 -9.25 -3.63 6.45
C ARG A 95 -10.58 -3.04 6.89
N HIS A 96 -11.15 -2.20 6.04
CA HIS A 96 -12.47 -1.60 6.18
C HIS A 96 -13.21 -1.67 4.82
N GLY A 97 -13.80 -2.81 4.51
CA GLY A 97 -14.43 -3.05 3.21
C GLY A 97 -13.43 -2.97 2.06
N ASP A 98 -13.64 -2.04 1.14
CA ASP A 98 -12.77 -1.75 0.00
C ASP A 98 -11.67 -0.72 0.32
N THR A 99 -11.44 -0.46 1.61
CA THR A 99 -10.35 0.39 2.11
C THR A 99 -9.45 -0.42 3.01
N VAL A 100 -8.13 -0.25 2.86
CA VAL A 100 -7.14 -0.83 3.77
C VAL A 100 -6.17 0.26 4.20
N VAL A 101 -5.99 0.39 5.52
CA VAL A 101 -4.94 1.22 6.10
C VAL A 101 -3.76 0.31 6.42
N VAL A 102 -2.59 0.62 5.86
CA VAL A 102 -1.33 -0.07 6.14
C VAL A 102 -0.50 0.79 7.07
N THR A 103 -0.02 0.21 8.15
CA THR A 103 0.95 0.85 9.03
C THR A 103 2.22 0.00 9.07
N GLY A 104 3.38 0.65 9.12
CA GLY A 104 4.65 -0.05 9.19
C GLY A 104 5.79 0.84 9.66
N SER A 105 6.98 0.30 9.65
CA SER A 105 8.23 1.04 9.81
C SER A 105 8.95 1.12 8.48
N THR A 106 9.67 2.22 8.25
CA THR A 106 10.52 2.38 7.08
C THR A 106 11.98 2.59 7.49
N HIS A 107 12.86 2.10 6.65
CA HIS A 107 14.29 2.35 6.73
C HIS A 107 14.80 2.79 5.36
N GLU A 108 15.28 4.02 5.29
CA GLU A 108 15.79 4.65 4.09
C GLU A 108 17.28 4.97 4.25
N LYS A 109 18.05 4.76 3.19
CA LYS A 109 19.44 5.23 3.06
C LYS A 109 19.67 5.75 1.67
N GLY A 110 20.50 6.76 1.58
CA GLY A 110 20.83 7.35 0.29
C GLY A 110 21.70 8.57 0.40
N THR A 111 21.65 9.39 -0.64
CA THR A 111 22.24 10.71 -0.66
C THR A 111 21.21 11.75 -1.09
N GLU A 112 21.19 12.89 -0.45
CA GLU A 112 20.43 14.06 -0.86
C GLU A 112 21.39 15.22 -1.15
N LYS A 113 21.34 15.71 -2.38
CA LYS A 113 22.29 16.75 -2.86
C LYS A 113 23.75 16.40 -2.55
N GLY A 114 24.10 15.12 -2.72
CA GLY A 114 25.43 14.58 -2.46
C GLY A 114 25.78 14.33 -0.98
N ARG A 115 24.85 14.58 -0.04
CA ARG A 115 25.03 14.33 1.40
C ARG A 115 24.39 13.01 1.79
N PRO A 116 25.12 12.08 2.42
CA PRO A 116 24.55 10.81 2.85
C PRO A 116 23.55 11.01 3.97
N PHE A 117 22.46 10.21 3.94
CA PHE A 117 21.49 10.13 5.02
C PHE A 117 21.12 8.68 5.32
N SER A 118 20.59 8.46 6.53
CA SER A 118 19.94 7.23 6.94
C SER A 118 18.82 7.57 7.91
N HIS A 119 17.59 7.26 7.51
CA HIS A 119 16.39 7.54 8.29
C HIS A 119 15.70 6.25 8.70
N ARG A 120 15.10 6.26 9.88
CA ARG A 120 14.10 5.28 10.30
C ARG A 120 12.83 6.01 10.67
N GLY A 121 11.72 5.49 10.23
CA GLY A 121 10.43 6.15 10.37
C GLY A 121 9.28 5.20 10.58
N ARG A 122 8.09 5.78 10.63
CA ARG A 122 6.81 5.11 10.53
C ARG A 122 6.08 5.65 9.33
N PHE A 123 5.30 4.77 8.69
CA PHE A 123 4.39 5.19 7.64
C PHE A 123 2.96 4.73 7.93
N THR A 124 2.01 5.43 7.32
CA THR A 124 0.61 5.07 7.28
C THR A 124 0.08 5.34 5.88
N ASP A 125 -0.25 4.30 5.16
CA ASP A 125 -0.76 4.36 3.81
C ASP A 125 -2.21 3.92 3.76
N THR A 126 -3.00 4.60 2.95
CA THR A 126 -4.42 4.27 2.75
C THR A 126 -4.64 3.85 1.32
N TRP A 127 -5.10 2.62 1.17
CA TRP A 127 -5.41 1.99 -0.11
C TRP A 127 -6.91 1.83 -0.27
N ILE A 128 -7.44 2.14 -1.46
CA ILE A 128 -8.83 1.89 -1.83
C ILE A 128 -8.90 0.95 -3.03
N LYS A 129 -9.95 0.14 -3.09
CA LYS A 129 -10.24 -0.69 -4.25
C LYS A 129 -11.22 0.04 -5.17
N LYS A 130 -10.75 0.41 -6.36
CA LYS A 130 -11.51 1.12 -7.38
C LYS A 130 -11.44 0.35 -8.69
N ASP A 131 -12.57 -0.01 -9.24
CA ASP A 131 -12.66 -0.79 -10.49
C ASP A 131 -11.82 -2.08 -10.48
N GLY A 132 -11.78 -2.75 -9.32
CA GLY A 132 -11.02 -3.99 -9.13
C GLY A 132 -9.51 -3.81 -8.90
N GLN A 133 -9.02 -2.58 -8.91
CA GLN A 133 -7.61 -2.24 -8.66
C GLN A 133 -7.44 -1.58 -7.29
N TRP A 134 -6.34 -1.90 -6.62
CA TRP A 134 -5.93 -1.20 -5.40
C TRP A 134 -5.09 0.03 -5.77
N LEU A 135 -5.53 1.21 -5.30
CA LEU A 135 -4.86 2.49 -5.50
C LEU A 135 -4.59 3.13 -4.14
N CYS A 136 -3.37 3.64 -3.95
CA CYS A 136 -3.06 4.44 -2.78
C CYS A 136 -3.64 5.84 -2.92
N VAL A 137 -4.37 6.31 -1.90
CA VAL A 137 -5.00 7.64 -1.86
C VAL A 137 -4.31 8.58 -0.91
N ALA A 138 -3.64 8.06 0.11
CA ALA A 138 -2.90 8.88 1.07
C ALA A 138 -1.71 8.11 1.62
N SER A 139 -0.61 8.81 1.84
CA SER A 139 0.58 8.34 2.52
C SER A 139 1.06 9.37 3.53
N GLN A 140 1.50 8.92 4.68
CA GLN A 140 2.12 9.78 5.68
C GLN A 140 3.36 9.12 6.27
N LEU A 141 4.43 9.90 6.38
CA LEU A 141 5.70 9.52 6.96
C LEU A 141 5.97 10.30 8.25
N SER A 142 6.66 9.68 9.17
CA SER A 142 7.20 10.33 10.37
C SER A 142 8.53 9.72 10.73
N LEU A 143 9.51 10.55 11.15
CA LEU A 143 10.78 10.04 11.64
C LEU A 143 10.65 9.53 13.07
N LEU A 144 11.36 8.44 13.38
CA LEU A 144 11.57 8.02 14.75
C LEU A 144 12.63 8.91 15.38
N SER A 145 12.31 9.52 16.51
CA SER A 145 13.31 10.20 17.33
C SER A 145 14.38 9.19 17.80
N LYS A 146 15.64 9.61 17.74
CA LYS A 146 16.76 8.84 18.30
C LYS A 146 16.67 8.77 19.82
#